data_ea7c73a92458fc906cb30c28246fe4ea
#
_entry.id   ea7c73a92458fc906cb30c28246fe4ea
#
_cell.length_a   1.000
_cell.length_b   1.000
_cell.length_c   1.000
_cell.angle_alpha   90.00
_cell.angle_beta   90.00
_cell.angle_gamma   90.00
#
_symmetry.space_group_name_H-M   'P 1'
#
loop_
_entity.id
_entity.type
_entity.pdbx_description
1 polymer ?
#
loop_
_entity_poly.entity_id
_entity_poly.type
_entity_poly.pdbx_seq_one_letter_code
_entity_poly.pdbx_strand_id
1 'polypeptide(L)'
;MSLITNLYGDPKALRPIGPWCADAAKNNDGKYTYTGNRTNWALVINGVTRGCVVAVDFSTSRRDAFGLEGCQVIYKSSTTLAGVYKSTGNCSLYCSGGEGVSATVNRIGLYSQDDWKRLQQYGLDWFDGDLMPRQN
;
A
#
# COMPACT_ATOMS: atom_id res chain seq x y z
N MET A 1 7.75 16.37 21.20
CA MET A 1 7.33 15.09 20.59
C MET A 1 6.68 15.35 19.25
N SER A 2 7.09 14.64 18.25
CA SER A 2 6.46 14.71 16.92
C SER A 2 5.48 13.57 16.74
N LEU A 3 4.42 13.82 16.01
CA LEU A 3 3.44 12.79 15.66
C LEU A 3 3.76 12.26 14.28
N ILE A 4 3.54 10.96 14.09
CA ILE A 4 3.56 10.32 12.78
C ILE A 4 2.11 10.18 12.34
N THR A 5 1.79 10.67 11.17
CA THR A 5 0.44 10.64 10.65
C THR A 5 0.37 9.71 9.46
N ASN A 6 -0.53 8.72 9.53
CA ASN A 6 -0.92 7.97 8.36
C ASN A 6 -2.08 8.71 7.70
N LEU A 7 -1.81 9.26 6.52
CA LEU A 7 -2.77 10.11 5.80
C LEU A 7 -3.81 9.30 5.02
N TYR A 8 -3.67 7.99 4.98
CA TYR A 8 -4.61 7.14 4.25
C TYR A 8 -5.89 6.94 5.10
N GLY A 9 -7.06 7.12 4.47
CA GLY A 9 -8.33 7.10 5.18
C GLY A 9 -8.79 5.72 5.66
N ASP A 10 -8.13 4.64 5.21
CA ASP A 10 -8.49 3.26 5.56
C ASP A 10 -7.21 2.45 5.80
N PRO A 11 -6.44 2.77 6.83
CA PRO A 11 -5.11 2.18 7.00
C PRO A 11 -5.12 0.67 7.24
N LYS A 12 -6.21 0.13 7.77
CA LYS A 12 -6.33 -1.32 8.01
C LYS A 12 -6.92 -2.06 6.81
N ALA A 13 -7.16 -1.37 5.70
CA ALA A 13 -7.65 -1.94 4.44
C ALA A 13 -8.96 -2.73 4.61
N LEU A 14 -9.91 -2.15 5.34
CA LEU A 14 -11.20 -2.78 5.64
C LEU A 14 -12.27 -2.43 4.61
N ARG A 15 -11.95 -1.60 3.62
CA ARG A 15 -12.82 -1.26 2.49
C ARG A 15 -12.11 -1.60 1.19
N PRO A 16 -12.84 -1.88 0.10
CA PRO A 16 -12.19 -2.17 -1.17
C PRO A 16 -11.36 -0.98 -1.65
N ILE A 17 -10.16 -1.30 -2.12
CA ILE A 17 -9.34 -0.34 -2.86
C ILE A 17 -9.81 -0.40 -4.31
N GLY A 18 -9.89 0.72 -5.02
CA GLY A 18 -10.45 0.76 -6.37
C GLY A 18 -9.82 -0.25 -7.33
N PRO A 19 -10.42 -1.44 -7.50
CA PRO A 19 -9.85 -2.46 -8.37
C PRO A 19 -10.06 -2.11 -9.84
N TRP A 20 -9.00 -2.29 -10.63
CA TRP A 20 -9.05 -2.14 -12.07
C TRP A 20 -8.65 -3.48 -12.68
N CYS A 21 -9.57 -4.09 -13.42
CA CYS A 21 -9.38 -5.42 -14.03
C CYS A 21 -9.11 -6.50 -12.99
N ALA A 22 -9.74 -6.38 -11.84
CA ALA A 22 -9.64 -7.35 -10.75
C ALA A 22 -10.96 -7.43 -10.01
N ASP A 23 -11.24 -8.60 -9.44
CA ASP A 23 -12.41 -8.85 -8.61
C ASP A 23 -12.01 -8.82 -7.15
N ALA A 24 -12.83 -8.19 -6.31
CA ALA A 24 -12.57 -8.06 -4.87
C ALA A 24 -13.51 -8.98 -4.11
N ALA A 25 -12.96 -9.72 -3.14
CA ALA A 25 -13.73 -10.60 -2.26
C ALA A 25 -13.35 -10.32 -0.81
N LYS A 26 -14.35 -10.13 0.03
CA LYS A 26 -14.14 -9.85 1.45
C LYS A 26 -13.86 -11.14 2.21
N ASN A 27 -12.82 -11.13 3.01
CA ASN A 27 -12.45 -12.25 3.88
C ASN A 27 -13.13 -12.14 5.25
N ASN A 28 -13.06 -13.22 6.04
CA ASN A 28 -13.67 -13.26 7.36
C ASN A 28 -13.09 -12.24 8.33
N ASP A 29 -11.83 -11.82 8.12
CA ASP A 29 -11.18 -10.82 8.96
C ASP A 29 -11.48 -9.39 8.53
N GLY A 30 -12.31 -9.19 7.51
CA GLY A 30 -12.67 -7.88 6.98
C GLY A 30 -11.72 -7.34 5.91
N LYS A 31 -10.59 -7.99 5.69
CA LYS A 31 -9.67 -7.62 4.61
C LYS A 31 -10.21 -8.11 3.27
N TYR A 32 -9.64 -7.62 2.18
CA TYR A 32 -10.06 -8.00 0.83
C TYR A 32 -8.94 -8.73 0.10
N THR A 33 -9.32 -9.78 -0.61
CA THR A 33 -8.47 -10.44 -1.59
C THR A 33 -8.92 -10.04 -2.98
N TYR A 34 -7.97 -9.64 -3.81
CA TYR A 34 -8.19 -9.20 -5.17
C TYR A 34 -7.61 -10.23 -6.12
N THR A 35 -8.36 -10.58 -7.15
CA THR A 35 -7.90 -11.54 -8.16
C THR A 35 -8.03 -10.90 -9.53
N GLY A 36 -6.95 -10.92 -10.29
CA GLY A 36 -6.93 -10.34 -11.61
C GLY A 36 -7.82 -11.09 -12.58
N ASN A 37 -8.63 -10.37 -13.35
CA ASN A 37 -9.47 -10.94 -14.39
C ASN A 37 -8.97 -10.59 -15.79
N ARG A 38 -7.80 -9.98 -15.88
CA ARG A 38 -7.07 -9.68 -17.11
C ARG A 38 -5.57 -9.87 -16.88
N THR A 39 -4.80 -9.87 -17.96
CA THR A 39 -3.35 -10.04 -17.90
C THR A 39 -2.68 -9.01 -16.98
N ASN A 40 -3.11 -7.76 -17.09
CA ASN A 40 -2.65 -6.70 -16.20
C ASN A 40 -3.82 -6.19 -15.39
N TRP A 41 -3.58 -5.90 -14.11
CA TRP A 41 -4.59 -5.35 -13.24
C TRP A 41 -3.95 -4.50 -12.15
N ALA A 42 -4.75 -3.71 -11.48
CA ALA A 42 -4.22 -2.76 -10.50
C ALA A 42 -5.24 -2.45 -9.42
N LEU A 43 -4.72 -1.99 -8.27
CA LEU A 43 -5.51 -1.41 -7.20
C LEU A 43 -5.15 0.06 -7.13
N VAL A 44 -6.10 0.93 -7.49
CA VAL A 44 -5.87 2.37 -7.53
C VAL A 44 -5.97 2.94 -6.11
N ILE A 45 -4.90 3.57 -5.67
CA ILE A 45 -4.81 4.17 -4.34
C ILE A 45 -5.09 5.66 -4.48
N ASN A 46 -6.21 6.10 -3.91
CA ASN A 46 -6.65 7.49 -4.03
C ASN A 46 -6.07 8.36 -2.94
N GLY A 47 -6.05 9.66 -3.19
CA GLY A 47 -5.65 10.65 -2.20
C GLY A 47 -4.14 10.80 -2.02
N VAL A 48 -3.35 10.25 -2.94
CA VAL A 48 -1.90 10.32 -2.85
C VAL A 48 -1.42 11.65 -3.41
N THR A 49 -0.64 12.36 -2.62
CA THR A 49 0.00 13.62 -3.01
C THR A 49 1.43 13.35 -3.47
N ARG A 50 1.83 14.00 -4.55
CA ARG A 50 3.19 13.89 -5.06
C ARG A 50 4.22 14.21 -3.97
N GLY A 51 5.21 13.35 -3.84
CA GLY A 51 6.25 13.47 -2.81
C GLY A 51 5.98 12.67 -1.55
N CYS A 52 4.76 12.17 -1.35
CA CYS A 52 4.46 11.32 -0.21
C CYS A 52 4.94 9.89 -0.43
N VAL A 53 5.11 9.17 0.67
CA VAL A 53 5.47 7.75 0.66
C VAL A 53 4.19 6.93 0.75
N VAL A 54 4.02 6.01 -0.18
CA VAL A 54 2.92 5.03 -0.18
C VAL A 54 3.51 3.70 0.23
N ALA A 55 2.92 3.06 1.23
CA ALA A 55 3.35 1.75 1.70
C ALA A 55 2.16 0.79 1.67
N VAL A 56 2.32 -0.36 1.01
CA VAL A 56 1.28 -1.37 0.89
C VAL A 56 1.82 -2.68 1.45
N ASP A 57 1.14 -3.20 2.46
CA ASP A 57 1.42 -4.52 3.03
C ASP A 57 0.41 -5.49 2.42
N PHE A 58 0.88 -6.44 1.65
CA PHE A 58 0.02 -7.39 0.96
C PHE A 58 0.68 -8.76 0.87
N SER A 59 -0.16 -9.79 0.81
CA SER A 59 0.24 -11.18 0.67
C SER A 59 -0.12 -11.68 -0.71
N THR A 60 0.80 -12.35 -1.38
CA THR A 60 0.58 -12.92 -2.71
C THR A 60 1.56 -14.04 -2.96
N SER A 61 1.20 -14.97 -3.83
CA SER A 61 2.10 -16.04 -4.28
C SER A 61 3.03 -15.58 -5.42
N ARG A 62 2.77 -14.43 -6.02
CA ARG A 62 3.52 -13.89 -7.16
C ARG A 62 4.01 -12.48 -6.89
N ARG A 63 4.80 -12.33 -5.84
CA ARG A 63 5.26 -11.01 -5.44
C ARG A 63 6.08 -10.29 -6.51
N ASP A 64 6.80 -11.04 -7.31
CA ASP A 64 7.61 -10.50 -8.41
C ASP A 64 6.77 -9.84 -9.53
N ALA A 65 5.48 -10.14 -9.58
CA ALA A 65 4.58 -9.56 -10.58
C ALA A 65 4.09 -8.15 -10.20
N PHE A 66 4.35 -7.70 -8.96
CA PHE A 66 3.77 -6.46 -8.43
C PHE A 66 4.77 -5.32 -8.36
N GLY A 67 4.26 -4.10 -8.57
CA GLY A 67 5.00 -2.87 -8.42
C GLY A 67 4.08 -1.73 -8.00
N LEU A 68 4.65 -0.58 -7.69
CA LEU A 68 3.90 0.63 -7.38
C LEU A 68 4.00 1.58 -8.56
N GLU A 69 2.92 1.71 -9.31
CA GLU A 69 2.84 2.60 -10.45
C GLU A 69 2.87 4.05 -9.98
N GLY A 70 3.68 4.86 -10.65
CA GLY A 70 3.83 6.27 -10.30
C GLY A 70 4.81 6.54 -9.19
N CYS A 71 5.42 5.51 -8.61
CA CYS A 71 6.31 5.63 -7.46
C CYS A 71 7.73 5.20 -7.78
N GLN A 72 8.67 5.83 -7.08
CA GLN A 72 10.04 5.33 -6.98
C GLN A 72 10.10 4.45 -5.73
N VAL A 73 10.33 3.16 -5.89
CA VAL A 73 10.36 2.22 -4.77
C VAL A 73 11.60 2.50 -3.92
N ILE A 74 11.40 2.65 -2.62
CA ILE A 74 12.45 2.94 -1.65
C ILE A 74 12.56 1.89 -0.55
N TYR A 75 11.58 0.98 -0.45
CA TYR A 75 11.57 -0.03 0.62
C TYR A 75 10.83 -1.27 0.13
N LYS A 76 11.38 -2.42 0.48
CA LYS A 76 10.83 -3.72 0.12
C LYS A 76 11.12 -4.70 1.24
N SER A 77 10.06 -5.32 1.75
CA SER A 77 10.18 -6.44 2.69
C SER A 77 9.43 -7.65 2.12
N SER A 78 9.32 -8.71 2.92
CA SER A 78 8.56 -9.90 2.49
C SER A 78 7.08 -9.61 2.27
N THR A 79 6.53 -8.55 2.89
CA THR A 79 5.11 -8.22 2.80
C THR A 79 4.85 -6.78 2.37
N THR A 80 5.77 -5.86 2.58
CA THR A 80 5.54 -4.43 2.32
C THR A 80 6.35 -3.94 1.12
N LEU A 81 5.70 -3.15 0.29
CA LEU A 81 6.31 -2.42 -0.80
C LEU A 81 6.00 -0.95 -0.60
N ALA A 82 7.02 -0.10 -0.57
CA ALA A 82 6.84 1.33 -0.37
C ALA A 82 7.64 2.14 -1.37
N GLY A 83 7.08 3.27 -1.78
CA GLY A 83 7.73 4.16 -2.72
C GLY A 83 7.29 5.61 -2.56
N VAL A 84 8.10 6.50 -3.08
CA VAL A 84 7.78 7.93 -3.16
C VAL A 84 6.98 8.17 -4.44
N TYR A 85 5.78 8.73 -4.29
CA TYR A 85 4.94 9.03 -5.44
C TYR A 85 5.53 10.21 -6.21
N LYS A 86 5.82 10.00 -7.49
CA LYS A 86 6.50 10.97 -8.35
C LYS A 86 5.64 11.49 -9.50
N SER A 87 4.45 10.93 -9.68
CA SER A 87 3.60 11.20 -10.84
C SER A 87 2.48 12.18 -10.48
N THR A 88 1.76 12.63 -11.49
CA THR A 88 0.50 13.37 -11.35
C THR A 88 -0.70 12.52 -11.74
N GLY A 89 -0.48 11.30 -12.22
CA GLY A 89 -1.54 10.37 -12.58
C GLY A 89 -1.96 9.49 -11.41
N ASN A 90 -2.36 8.27 -11.70
CA ASN A 90 -2.78 7.32 -10.68
C ASN A 90 -1.59 6.73 -9.95
N CYS A 91 -1.74 6.54 -8.64
CA CYS A 91 -0.87 5.70 -7.85
C CYS A 91 -1.56 4.36 -7.70
N SER A 92 -0.90 3.27 -8.05
CA SER A 92 -1.52 1.95 -8.03
C SER A 92 -0.55 0.87 -7.58
N LEU A 93 -1.09 -0.10 -6.85
CA LEU A 93 -0.42 -1.39 -6.73
C LEU A 93 -0.75 -2.16 -8.02
N TYR A 94 0.24 -2.38 -8.85
CA TYR A 94 0.07 -2.88 -10.21
C TYR A 94 0.60 -4.29 -10.34
N CYS A 95 -0.17 -5.15 -10.99
CA CYS A 95 0.23 -6.54 -11.28
C CYS A 95 0.38 -6.72 -12.79
N SER A 96 1.54 -7.19 -13.21
CA SER A 96 1.86 -7.42 -14.62
C SER A 96 1.91 -8.91 -14.91
N GLY A 97 1.20 -9.36 -15.96
CA GLY A 97 1.15 -10.77 -16.32
C GLY A 97 0.40 -11.61 -15.30
N GLY A 98 -0.61 -11.04 -14.66
CA GLY A 98 -1.22 -11.59 -13.45
C GLY A 98 -2.67 -12.03 -13.55
N GLU A 99 -3.15 -12.45 -14.72
CA GLU A 99 -4.50 -13.02 -14.78
C GLU A 99 -4.59 -14.23 -13.87
N GLY A 100 -5.57 -14.24 -12.96
CA GLY A 100 -5.74 -15.29 -11.97
C GLY A 100 -4.82 -15.18 -10.75
N VAL A 101 -3.88 -14.22 -10.74
CA VAL A 101 -3.05 -13.97 -9.58
C VAL A 101 -3.85 -13.17 -8.55
N SER A 102 -3.72 -13.56 -7.28
CA SER A 102 -4.43 -12.92 -6.19
C SER A 102 -3.46 -12.20 -5.25
N ALA A 103 -3.98 -11.15 -4.61
CA ALA A 103 -3.27 -10.45 -3.54
C ALA A 103 -4.28 -10.08 -2.45
N THR A 104 -3.90 -10.30 -1.19
CA THR A 104 -4.67 -9.84 -0.04
C THR A 104 -3.96 -8.64 0.54
N VAL A 105 -4.64 -7.49 0.57
CA VAL A 105 -4.08 -6.28 1.15
C VAL A 105 -4.39 -6.26 2.63
N ASN A 106 -3.34 -6.17 3.45
CA ASN A 106 -3.45 -6.21 4.89
C ASN A 106 -3.49 -4.81 5.51
N ARG A 107 -2.67 -3.89 5.00
CA ARG A 107 -2.52 -2.55 5.55
C ARG A 107 -2.02 -1.60 4.47
N ILE A 108 -2.40 -0.34 4.60
CA ILE A 108 -1.91 0.72 3.70
C ILE A 108 -1.45 1.89 4.55
N GLY A 109 -0.36 2.52 4.16
CA GLY A 109 0.12 3.74 4.76
C GLY A 109 0.41 4.79 3.70
N LEU A 110 0.14 6.02 4.07
CA LEU A 110 0.48 7.21 3.28
C LEU A 110 1.11 8.21 4.23
N TYR A 111 2.37 8.51 4.02
CA TYR A 111 3.16 9.31 4.96
C TYR A 111 3.89 10.42 4.23
N SER A 112 4.18 11.52 4.93
CA SER A 112 5.22 12.42 4.48
C SER A 112 6.57 11.69 4.52
N GLN A 113 7.55 12.17 3.76
CA GLN A 113 8.88 11.54 3.75
C GLN A 113 9.52 11.61 5.14
N ASP A 114 9.30 12.70 5.88
CA ASP A 114 9.83 12.83 7.23
C ASP A 114 9.19 11.82 8.19
N ASP A 115 7.88 11.66 8.11
CA ASP A 115 7.18 10.68 8.96
C ASP A 115 7.58 9.25 8.61
N TRP A 116 7.80 8.95 7.34
CA TRP A 116 8.30 7.64 6.93
C TRP A 116 9.68 7.37 7.56
N LYS A 117 10.59 8.34 7.54
CA LYS A 117 11.90 8.19 8.17
C LYS A 117 11.80 7.95 9.66
N ARG A 118 10.91 8.68 10.34
CA ARG A 118 10.68 8.48 11.78
C ARG A 118 10.13 7.09 12.06
N LEU A 119 9.19 6.65 11.25
CA LEU A 119 8.59 5.32 11.38
C LEU A 119 9.67 4.24 11.29
N GLN A 120 10.56 4.37 10.33
CA GLN A 120 11.66 3.41 10.17
C GLN A 120 12.66 3.45 11.33
N GLN A 121 12.83 4.58 11.98
CA GLN A 121 13.68 4.69 13.18
C GLN A 121 13.15 3.83 14.32
N TYR A 122 11.85 3.55 14.34
CA TYR A 122 11.23 2.63 15.31
C TYR A 122 11.21 1.18 14.82
N GLY A 123 11.81 0.90 13.67
CA GLY A 123 11.78 -0.44 13.09
C GLY A 123 10.44 -0.81 12.48
N LEU A 124 9.62 0.19 12.13
CA LEU A 124 8.29 -0.03 11.62
C LEU A 124 8.19 0.40 10.15
N ASP A 125 7.27 -0.23 9.42
CA ASP A 125 6.95 0.15 8.05
C ASP A 125 5.46 0.48 7.88
N TRP A 126 4.73 0.60 8.99
CA TRP A 126 3.31 0.95 8.99
C TRP A 126 2.89 1.44 10.38
N PHE A 127 1.92 2.34 10.38
CA PHE A 127 1.30 2.87 11.58
C PHE A 127 -0.15 3.24 11.25
N ASP A 128 -1.08 2.88 12.11
CA ASP A 128 -2.50 2.96 11.77
C ASP A 128 -3.17 4.29 12.11
N GLY A 129 -2.48 5.16 12.85
CA GLY A 129 -3.11 6.36 13.36
C GLY A 129 -2.32 7.62 13.08
N ASP A 130 -2.63 8.65 13.85
CA ASP A 130 -1.99 9.95 13.80
C ASP A 130 -1.11 10.21 15.03
N LEU A 131 -0.91 9.18 15.84
CA LEU A 131 -0.02 9.25 17.00
C LEU A 131 1.15 8.32 16.76
N MET A 132 2.36 8.85 16.84
CA MET A 132 3.53 8.01 16.73
C MET A 132 3.63 7.07 17.92
N PRO A 133 4.28 5.90 17.75
CA PRO A 133 4.56 5.02 18.87
C PRO A 133 5.28 5.78 19.98
N ARG A 134 4.96 5.41 21.22
CA ARG A 134 5.54 6.10 22.35
C ARG A 134 7.03 5.90 22.41
N GLN A 135 7.72 6.99 22.57
CA GLN A 135 9.17 7.02 22.69
C GLN A 135 9.52 7.38 24.12
N ASN A 136 10.39 6.61 24.69
CA ASN A 136 10.88 6.88 26.07
C ASN A 136 12.36 7.10 26.09
#